data_73fcff7c8254e8e4e133eb6dac0007e3
#
_entry.id   73fcff7c8254e8e4e133eb6dac0007e3
#
_cell.length_a   1.000
_cell.length_b   1.000
_cell.length_c   1.000
_cell.angle_alpha   90.00
_cell.angle_beta   90.00
_cell.angle_gamma   90.00
#
_symmetry.space_group_name_H-M   'P 1'
#
loop_
_entity.id
_entity.type
_entity.pdbx_description
1 polymer ?
#
loop_
_entity_poly.entity_id
_entity_poly.type
_entity_poly.pdbx_seq_one_letter_code
_entity_poly.pdbx_strand_id
1 'polypeptide(L)'
;MKTRYTYVQRTICTLLLFALIAAVTLGGGTAAEAASLSQSTVYYESDGVLYKVSADGSNTTEVLIDFQGVDLLAAGSYLYYTQTASSTTLLRVPNDGSSDAAETFATDVLSYYTDNGFIYYLDATGTIYRGNGNSDASSVTKIADKADTDFPFLLVTKGRAYYNALVNGNTWIMSKTSNGAGAVQRIAAGAVEGRYFTNQAKNELQLMVNTDPYEEFYSTNAVVMYKVNYNTGKATAVNPKAKLDVNAVYSGGWGNNLYVYNKGIVLDSNKDYNYAKGKAFALTTSAKTLQLHNKSVREVSALGTDKVVLIDADKKAYAKTVSGNKVTKSANLNLNNVTYVANQLTNGTSTAAYISGNNGLYSVNTALKVTKLTGDEWDAFHIRDDVAGLFYINAKDQFRLYHVQTGGTGKKVMSDVFLDNILLVTPY
;
A
#
# COMPACT_ATOMS: atom_id res chain seq x y z
N MET A 1 17.15 12.57 23.63
CA MET A 1 17.50 11.54 22.65
C MET A 1 16.27 10.83 22.05
N LYS A 2 15.15 10.72 22.73
CA LYS A 2 13.90 10.11 22.23
C LYS A 2 13.26 10.80 20.99
N THR A 3 13.38 12.10 20.87
CA THR A 3 12.68 12.91 19.85
C THR A 3 13.24 12.78 18.42
N ARG A 4 14.48 12.32 18.25
CA ARG A 4 15.08 12.12 16.90
C ARG A 4 14.68 10.80 16.22
N TYR A 5 14.32 9.79 17.01
CA TYR A 5 13.95 8.47 16.47
C TYR A 5 12.56 8.44 15.82
N THR A 6 11.61 9.18 16.36
CA THR A 6 10.25 9.28 15.81
C THR A 6 10.24 9.88 14.41
N TYR A 7 11.15 10.81 14.13
CA TYR A 7 11.22 11.49 12.83
C TYR A 7 11.71 10.56 11.70
N VAL A 8 12.72 9.73 11.98
CA VAL A 8 13.28 8.78 10.98
C VAL A 8 12.30 7.65 10.69
N GLN A 9 11.58 7.13 11.69
CA GLN A 9 10.56 6.10 11.49
C GLN A 9 9.38 6.61 10.65
N ARG A 10 8.92 7.82 10.89
CA ARG A 10 7.81 8.42 10.12
C ARG A 10 8.21 8.70 8.67
N THR A 11 9.41 9.21 8.40
CA THR A 11 9.89 9.48 7.04
C THR A 11 10.09 8.19 6.23
N ILE A 12 10.56 7.12 6.85
CA ILE A 12 10.70 5.82 6.19
C ILE A 12 9.33 5.17 5.95
N CYS A 13 8.39 5.28 6.90
CA CYS A 13 7.02 4.82 6.70
C CYS A 13 6.32 5.61 5.58
N THR A 14 6.52 6.90 5.47
CA THR A 14 5.87 7.74 4.46
C THR A 14 6.41 7.44 3.05
N LEU A 15 7.71 7.27 2.87
CA LEU A 15 8.29 6.84 1.58
C LEU A 15 7.91 5.41 1.18
N LEU A 16 7.58 4.55 2.15
CA LEU A 16 7.09 3.18 1.92
C LEU A 16 5.57 3.13 1.74
N LEU A 17 4.82 4.06 2.33
CA LEU A 17 3.39 4.19 2.15
C LEU A 17 3.04 4.52 0.69
N PHE A 18 3.84 5.33 0.00
CA PHE A 18 3.63 5.64 -1.42
C PHE A 18 3.69 4.41 -2.34
N ALA A 19 4.41 3.36 -1.97
CA ALA A 19 4.42 2.10 -2.72
C ALA A 19 3.32 1.11 -2.29
N LEU A 20 2.64 1.34 -1.15
CA LEU A 20 1.71 0.39 -0.55
C LEU A 20 0.24 0.87 -0.47
N ILE A 21 -0.03 2.16 -0.63
CA ILE A 21 -1.40 2.72 -0.61
C ILE A 21 -2.24 2.27 -1.82
N ALA A 22 -1.61 1.74 -2.87
CA ALA A 22 -2.32 1.18 -4.01
C ALA A 22 -3.19 -0.08 -3.74
N ALA A 23 -3.21 -0.60 -2.51
CA ALA A 23 -3.88 -1.88 -2.23
C ALA A 23 -5.17 -1.78 -1.41
N VAL A 24 -5.68 -0.59 -1.10
CA VAL A 24 -6.81 -0.50 -0.17
C VAL A 24 -7.89 0.48 -0.60
N THR A 25 -8.71 0.06 -1.49
CA THR A 25 -10.14 0.42 -1.47
C THR A 25 -10.92 -0.65 -2.21
N LEU A 26 -11.72 -1.46 -1.52
CA LEU A 26 -13.03 -1.89 -2.04
C LEU A 26 -13.78 -2.68 -0.98
N GLY A 27 -14.75 -2.06 -0.38
CA GLY A 27 -15.79 -2.69 0.42
C GLY A 27 -16.79 -3.43 -0.45
N GLY A 28 -17.13 -4.57 0.02
CA GLY A 28 -18.23 -5.48 -0.29
C GLY A 28 -19.10 -5.28 -1.52
N GLY A 29 -18.97 -6.17 -2.46
CA GLY A 29 -19.92 -6.41 -3.54
C GLY A 29 -19.59 -7.74 -4.20
N THR A 30 -20.62 -8.50 -4.60
CA THR A 30 -20.57 -9.57 -5.60
C THR A 30 -19.61 -9.19 -6.71
N ALA A 31 -18.87 -10.15 -7.28
CA ALA A 31 -17.80 -9.99 -8.27
C ALA A 31 -17.89 -8.64 -9.01
N ALA A 32 -17.14 -7.65 -8.50
CA ALA A 32 -17.15 -6.33 -9.10
C ALA A 32 -16.51 -6.49 -10.47
N GLU A 33 -17.27 -6.25 -11.52
CA GLU A 33 -16.72 -5.95 -12.82
C GLU A 33 -15.68 -4.85 -12.60
N ALA A 34 -14.49 -5.02 -13.19
CA ALA A 34 -13.46 -3.99 -13.14
C ALA A 34 -14.10 -2.65 -13.50
N ALA A 35 -14.05 -1.70 -12.60
CA ALA A 35 -14.64 -0.38 -12.83
C ALA A 35 -14.13 0.14 -14.17
N SER A 36 -15.00 0.69 -14.98
CA SER A 36 -14.56 1.30 -16.23
C SER A 36 -13.64 2.50 -15.89
N LEU A 37 -12.69 2.79 -16.73
CA LEU A 37 -11.80 3.93 -16.54
C LEU A 37 -12.60 5.22 -16.31
N SER A 38 -13.72 5.40 -16.99
CA SER A 38 -14.63 6.55 -16.85
C SER A 38 -15.29 6.69 -15.48
N GLN A 39 -15.22 5.67 -14.63
CA GLN A 39 -15.79 5.69 -13.28
C GLN A 39 -14.73 5.94 -12.19
N SER A 40 -13.55 6.37 -12.56
CA SER A 40 -12.49 6.69 -11.62
C SER A 40 -12.27 8.20 -11.52
N THR A 41 -11.88 8.66 -10.34
CA THR A 41 -11.41 10.03 -10.11
C THR A 41 -9.96 10.00 -9.71
N VAL A 42 -9.13 10.84 -10.31
CA VAL A 42 -7.74 11.04 -9.95
C VAL A 42 -7.61 12.40 -9.27
N TYR A 43 -7.01 12.40 -8.11
CA TYR A 43 -6.61 13.62 -7.40
C TYR A 43 -5.11 13.81 -7.56
N TYR A 44 -4.70 15.01 -7.93
CA TYR A 44 -3.30 15.35 -8.17
C TYR A 44 -3.00 16.78 -7.73
N GLU A 45 -1.74 17.06 -7.51
CA GLU A 45 -1.23 18.38 -7.17
C GLU A 45 -0.50 18.99 -8.36
N SER A 46 -0.71 20.28 -8.55
CA SER A 46 0.01 21.10 -9.51
C SER A 46 0.15 22.53 -8.95
N ASP A 47 1.38 23.03 -8.83
CA ASP A 47 1.69 24.37 -8.34
C ASP A 47 0.97 24.73 -7.02
N GLY A 48 0.89 23.79 -6.09
CA GLY A 48 0.20 23.99 -4.80
C GLY A 48 -1.32 23.98 -4.88
N VAL A 49 -1.92 23.57 -6.00
CA VAL A 49 -3.37 23.43 -6.15
C VAL A 49 -3.73 21.95 -6.24
N LEU A 50 -4.70 21.53 -5.44
CA LEU A 50 -5.29 20.20 -5.51
C LEU A 50 -6.37 20.19 -6.59
N TYR A 51 -6.21 19.34 -7.56
CA TYR A 51 -7.16 19.09 -8.63
C TYR A 51 -7.78 17.71 -8.53
N LYS A 52 -8.97 17.57 -9.11
CA LYS A 52 -9.53 16.27 -9.48
C LYS A 52 -9.80 16.21 -10.97
N VAL A 53 -9.65 15.04 -11.55
CA VAL A 53 -10.02 14.77 -12.93
C VAL A 53 -10.71 13.42 -13.02
N SER A 54 -11.77 13.35 -13.83
CA SER A 54 -12.36 12.07 -14.21
C SER A 54 -11.31 11.22 -14.92
N ALA A 55 -11.29 9.91 -14.68
CA ALA A 55 -10.31 9.02 -15.31
C ALA A 55 -10.46 8.93 -16.83
N ASP A 56 -11.50 9.50 -17.42
CA ASP A 56 -11.63 9.73 -18.85
C ASP A 56 -11.02 11.07 -19.33
N GLY A 57 -10.51 11.87 -18.40
CA GLY A 57 -9.91 13.19 -18.69
C GLY A 57 -10.92 14.28 -19.02
N SER A 58 -12.23 14.03 -18.85
CA SER A 58 -13.28 14.92 -19.35
C SER A 58 -13.59 16.11 -18.45
N ASN A 59 -13.39 15.98 -17.15
CA ASN A 59 -13.80 16.98 -16.17
C ASN A 59 -12.68 17.23 -15.16
N THR A 60 -11.91 18.28 -15.37
CA THR A 60 -10.94 18.79 -14.40
C THR A 60 -11.62 19.83 -13.51
N THR A 61 -11.49 19.67 -12.21
CA THR A 61 -12.01 20.59 -11.21
C THR A 61 -10.90 20.93 -10.23
N GLU A 62 -10.73 22.20 -9.95
CA GLU A 62 -9.93 22.69 -8.84
C GLU A 62 -10.67 22.38 -7.52
N VAL A 63 -9.98 21.75 -6.58
CA VAL A 63 -10.57 21.31 -5.31
C VAL A 63 -10.14 22.22 -4.18
N LEU A 64 -8.87 22.60 -4.12
CA LEU A 64 -8.32 23.45 -3.08
C LEU A 64 -7.09 24.19 -3.58
N ILE A 65 -7.07 25.51 -3.41
CA ILE A 65 -5.92 26.39 -3.62
C ILE A 65 -5.01 26.35 -2.38
N ASP A 66 -3.72 26.59 -2.57
CA ASP A 66 -2.69 26.53 -1.52
C ASP A 66 -2.67 25.18 -0.79
N PHE A 67 -2.93 24.09 -1.53
CA PHE A 67 -2.85 22.75 -0.99
C PHE A 67 -1.40 22.41 -0.57
N GLN A 68 -1.26 22.03 0.68
CA GLN A 68 -0.03 21.48 1.22
C GLN A 68 -0.43 20.26 2.04
N GLY A 69 -0.47 19.09 1.42
CA GLY A 69 -0.99 17.93 2.08
C GLY A 69 -0.31 16.63 1.68
N VAL A 70 -0.33 15.68 2.59
CA VAL A 70 0.15 14.31 2.41
C VAL A 70 -0.93 13.34 2.88
N ASP A 71 -0.80 12.07 2.47
CA ASP A 71 -1.67 10.97 2.90
C ASP A 71 -3.16 11.22 2.62
N LEU A 72 -3.46 11.74 1.42
CA LEU A 72 -4.82 12.09 1.00
C LEU A 72 -5.70 10.84 0.92
N LEU A 73 -6.85 10.87 1.62
CA LEU A 73 -7.86 9.83 1.60
C LEU A 73 -9.25 10.42 1.35
N ALA A 74 -10.12 9.66 0.68
CA ALA A 74 -11.50 10.07 0.42
C ALA A 74 -12.49 9.29 1.28
N ALA A 75 -13.48 10.00 1.85
CA ALA A 75 -14.64 9.39 2.50
C ALA A 75 -15.88 10.26 2.32
N GLY A 76 -16.92 9.69 1.72
CA GLY A 76 -18.14 10.43 1.40
C GLY A 76 -17.86 11.61 0.48
N SER A 77 -18.33 12.79 0.86
CA SER A 77 -18.17 14.03 0.11
C SER A 77 -16.89 14.80 0.43
N TYR A 78 -15.98 14.23 1.24
CA TYR A 78 -14.79 14.92 1.70
C TYR A 78 -13.50 14.16 1.37
N LEU A 79 -12.43 14.94 1.21
CA LEU A 79 -11.04 14.48 1.24
C LEU A 79 -10.46 14.81 2.61
N TYR A 80 -9.65 13.89 3.13
CA TYR A 80 -8.98 13.99 4.42
C TYR A 80 -7.47 13.88 4.21
N TYR A 81 -6.70 14.73 4.89
CA TYR A 81 -5.25 14.77 4.75
C TYR A 81 -4.56 15.42 5.96
N THR A 82 -3.26 15.27 6.06
CA THR A 82 -2.41 16.04 6.99
C THR A 82 -1.49 16.96 6.19
N GLN A 83 -1.10 18.12 6.75
CA GLN A 83 -0.19 19.05 6.05
C GLN A 83 1.21 18.49 5.87
N THR A 84 1.67 17.70 6.82
CA THR A 84 2.95 17.01 6.75
C THR A 84 2.83 15.62 7.37
N ALA A 85 3.74 14.72 7.07
CA ALA A 85 3.79 13.39 7.68
C ALA A 85 3.95 13.39 9.21
N SER A 86 4.38 14.50 9.80
CA SER A 86 4.49 14.69 11.25
C SER A 86 3.35 15.51 11.86
N SER A 87 2.43 16.02 11.04
CA SER A 87 1.26 16.77 11.53
C SER A 87 0.30 15.82 12.24
N THR A 88 -0.21 16.24 13.38
CA THR A 88 -1.26 15.54 14.12
C THR A 88 -2.63 16.17 13.91
N THR A 89 -2.73 17.18 13.06
CA THR A 89 -4.00 17.80 12.68
C THR A 89 -4.52 17.17 11.40
N LEU A 90 -5.66 16.50 11.49
CA LEU A 90 -6.38 15.96 10.35
C LEU A 90 -7.29 17.06 9.79
N LEU A 91 -7.03 17.44 8.56
CA LEU A 91 -7.80 18.41 7.80
C LEU A 91 -8.78 17.69 6.88
N ARG A 92 -9.84 18.39 6.47
CA ARG A 92 -10.72 17.93 5.40
C ARG A 92 -11.15 19.09 4.50
N VAL A 93 -11.51 18.76 3.27
CA VAL A 93 -12.06 19.67 2.28
C VAL A 93 -13.15 18.95 1.48
N PRO A 94 -14.25 19.61 1.08
CA PRO A 94 -15.22 19.03 0.15
C PRO A 94 -14.53 18.59 -1.15
N ASN A 95 -14.89 17.42 -1.65
CA ASN A 95 -14.23 16.84 -2.84
C ASN A 95 -14.80 17.38 -4.16
N ASP A 96 -15.74 18.31 -4.12
CA ASP A 96 -16.37 18.92 -5.30
C ASP A 96 -15.82 20.29 -5.67
N GLY A 97 -14.91 20.84 -4.86
CA GLY A 97 -14.36 22.19 -5.06
C GLY A 97 -15.29 23.31 -4.58
N SER A 98 -16.28 23.00 -3.74
CA SER A 98 -17.24 23.98 -3.23
C SER A 98 -16.70 24.85 -2.09
N SER A 99 -15.47 24.63 -1.63
CA SER A 99 -14.84 25.39 -0.55
C SER A 99 -13.43 25.81 -0.95
N ASP A 100 -13.11 27.08 -0.66
CA ASP A 100 -11.77 27.65 -0.90
C ASP A 100 -10.78 27.36 0.24
N ALA A 101 -11.22 26.72 1.32
CA ALA A 101 -10.39 26.43 2.48
C ALA A 101 -10.71 25.08 3.10
N ALA A 102 -9.65 24.42 3.56
CA ALA A 102 -9.77 23.22 4.38
C ALA A 102 -10.19 23.59 5.82
N GLU A 103 -10.93 22.70 6.44
CA GLU A 103 -11.31 22.80 7.85
C GLU A 103 -10.62 21.73 8.70
N THR A 104 -10.36 22.02 9.97
CA THR A 104 -9.88 21.04 10.92
C THR A 104 -10.97 20.03 11.24
N PHE A 105 -10.73 18.77 10.95
CA PHE A 105 -11.64 17.68 11.30
C PHE A 105 -11.33 17.13 12.70
N ALA A 106 -10.06 16.88 13.01
CA ALA A 106 -9.61 16.39 14.31
C ALA A 106 -8.17 16.83 14.60
N THR A 107 -7.82 16.91 15.90
CA THR A 107 -6.47 17.17 16.38
C THR A 107 -5.90 15.96 17.09
N ASP A 108 -4.59 15.98 17.34
CA ASP A 108 -3.87 14.89 18.03
C ASP A 108 -4.01 13.51 17.35
N VAL A 109 -4.21 13.51 16.04
CA VAL A 109 -4.39 12.30 15.23
C VAL A 109 -3.01 11.66 14.95
N LEU A 110 -2.87 10.40 15.29
CA LEU A 110 -1.66 9.60 15.06
C LEU A 110 -1.74 8.74 13.79
N SER A 111 -2.95 8.32 13.43
CA SER A 111 -3.20 7.49 12.25
C SER A 111 -4.66 7.63 11.83
N TYR A 112 -4.94 7.60 10.54
CA TYR A 112 -6.30 7.65 10.03
C TYR A 112 -6.47 6.73 8.80
N TYR A 113 -7.72 6.37 8.55
CA TYR A 113 -8.09 5.41 7.50
C TYR A 113 -9.51 5.67 7.02
N THR A 114 -9.81 5.32 5.77
CA THR A 114 -11.18 5.42 5.23
C THR A 114 -11.69 4.06 4.76
N ASP A 115 -12.95 3.75 5.03
CA ASP A 115 -13.62 2.54 4.54
C ASP A 115 -15.13 2.80 4.38
N ASN A 116 -15.68 2.47 3.23
CA ASN A 116 -17.12 2.56 2.94
C ASN A 116 -17.76 3.91 3.27
N GLY A 117 -17.12 5.01 2.90
CA GLY A 117 -17.63 6.36 3.12
C GLY A 117 -17.50 6.88 4.55
N PHE A 118 -16.78 6.16 5.42
CA PHE A 118 -16.45 6.58 6.76
C PHE A 118 -14.97 6.91 6.89
N ILE A 119 -14.68 7.89 7.74
CA ILE A 119 -13.35 8.20 8.25
C ILE A 119 -13.15 7.56 9.62
N TYR A 120 -11.99 6.98 9.84
CA TYR A 120 -11.56 6.41 11.11
C TYR A 120 -10.25 7.06 11.50
N TYR A 121 -10.06 7.38 12.77
CA TYR A 121 -8.79 7.90 13.24
C TYR A 121 -8.46 7.43 14.66
N LEU A 122 -7.18 7.32 14.94
CA LEU A 122 -6.59 7.05 16.23
C LEU A 122 -5.98 8.34 16.76
N ASP A 123 -6.39 8.77 17.95
CA ASP A 123 -5.83 9.94 18.61
C ASP A 123 -4.65 9.63 19.54
N ALA A 124 -3.99 10.68 20.04
CA ALA A 124 -2.86 10.57 20.95
C ALA A 124 -3.21 10.00 22.34
N THR A 125 -4.50 9.87 22.67
CA THR A 125 -4.96 9.19 23.91
C THR A 125 -5.09 7.68 23.73
N GLY A 126 -4.88 7.17 22.51
CA GLY A 126 -5.10 5.76 22.17
C GLY A 126 -6.59 5.43 21.95
N THR A 127 -7.41 6.42 21.67
CA THR A 127 -8.82 6.23 21.34
C THR A 127 -9.03 6.20 19.83
N ILE A 128 -9.83 5.25 19.36
CA ILE A 128 -10.20 5.14 17.94
C ILE A 128 -11.63 5.61 17.74
N TYR A 129 -11.80 6.50 16.79
CA TYR A 129 -13.08 7.10 16.42
C TYR A 129 -13.48 6.73 15.00
N ARG A 130 -14.78 6.83 14.74
CA ARG A 130 -15.41 6.72 13.42
C ARG A 130 -16.28 7.93 13.17
N GLY A 131 -16.08 8.62 12.08
CA GLY A 131 -16.95 9.68 11.56
C GLY A 131 -17.60 9.25 10.25
N ASN A 132 -18.79 9.77 9.97
CA ASN A 132 -19.38 9.64 8.64
C ASN A 132 -18.74 10.69 7.72
N GLY A 133 -18.26 10.29 6.55
CA GLY A 133 -17.64 11.20 5.59
C GLY A 133 -18.52 12.30 5.02
N ASN A 134 -19.84 12.26 5.29
CA ASN A 134 -20.81 13.29 4.89
C ASN A 134 -21.31 14.14 6.07
N SER A 135 -20.81 13.92 7.29
CA SER A 135 -21.30 14.56 8.50
C SER A 135 -20.28 15.51 9.10
N ASP A 136 -20.75 16.41 9.97
CA ASP A 136 -19.90 17.31 10.74
C ASP A 136 -18.89 16.56 11.61
N ALA A 137 -17.75 17.20 11.85
CA ALA A 137 -16.67 16.67 12.69
C ALA A 137 -17.14 16.33 14.13
N SER A 138 -18.22 16.98 14.61
CA SER A 138 -18.80 16.74 15.93
C SER A 138 -19.55 15.41 16.08
N SER A 139 -19.84 14.70 14.98
CA SER A 139 -20.67 13.47 14.98
C SER A 139 -19.84 12.19 14.95
N VAL A 140 -18.68 12.18 15.60
CA VAL A 140 -17.82 11.00 15.68
C VAL A 140 -18.24 10.05 16.81
N THR A 141 -18.11 8.77 16.56
CA THR A 141 -18.41 7.70 17.51
C THR A 141 -17.12 6.98 17.94
N LYS A 142 -16.92 6.83 19.24
CA LYS A 142 -15.82 6.02 19.77
C LYS A 142 -16.04 4.53 19.41
N ILE A 143 -15.00 3.90 18.84
CA ILE A 143 -15.05 2.46 18.50
C ILE A 143 -14.25 1.62 19.48
N ALA A 144 -13.06 2.07 19.86
CA ALA A 144 -12.15 1.37 20.74
C ALA A 144 -11.29 2.34 21.54
N ASP A 145 -10.62 1.82 22.55
CA ASP A 145 -9.62 2.54 23.34
C ASP A 145 -8.38 1.66 23.57
N LYS A 146 -7.39 2.23 24.23
CA LYS A 146 -6.12 1.56 24.57
C LYS A 146 -5.31 1.12 23.35
N ALA A 147 -5.47 1.80 22.23
CA ALA A 147 -4.55 1.62 21.11
C ALA A 147 -3.15 2.07 21.51
N ASP A 148 -2.15 1.42 20.93
CA ASP A 148 -0.76 1.72 21.18
C ASP A 148 -0.35 3.02 20.45
N THR A 149 0.08 4.01 21.22
CA THR A 149 0.47 5.32 20.71
C THR A 149 1.94 5.40 20.32
N ASP A 150 2.77 4.47 20.80
CA ASP A 150 4.18 4.35 20.41
C ASP A 150 4.32 3.64 19.04
N PHE A 151 3.41 2.70 18.76
CA PHE A 151 3.31 2.01 17.48
C PHE A 151 1.92 2.19 16.86
N PRO A 152 1.57 3.42 16.44
CA PRO A 152 0.24 3.72 15.92
C PRO A 152 -0.01 2.95 14.61
N PHE A 153 -1.05 2.12 14.62
CA PHE A 153 -1.53 1.39 13.46
C PHE A 153 -3.05 1.33 13.49
N LEU A 154 -3.65 1.67 12.38
CA LEU A 154 -5.09 1.55 12.16
C LEU A 154 -5.34 1.10 10.72
N LEU A 155 -6.09 0.02 10.58
CA LEU A 155 -6.59 -0.49 9.31
C LEU A 155 -8.07 -0.83 9.49
N VAL A 156 -8.91 -0.37 8.57
CA VAL A 156 -10.33 -0.76 8.55
C VAL A 156 -10.64 -1.49 7.25
N THR A 157 -11.20 -2.66 7.35
CA THR A 157 -11.57 -3.46 6.18
C THR A 157 -12.64 -4.49 6.54
N LYS A 158 -13.57 -4.73 5.62
CA LYS A 158 -14.66 -5.71 5.78
C LYS A 158 -15.42 -5.58 7.10
N GLY A 159 -15.73 -4.34 7.49
CA GLY A 159 -16.49 -4.04 8.69
C GLY A 159 -15.75 -4.27 10.01
N ARG A 160 -14.42 -4.34 9.98
CA ARG A 160 -13.57 -4.47 11.17
C ARG A 160 -12.41 -3.48 11.15
N ALA A 161 -12.14 -2.92 12.32
CA ALA A 161 -10.94 -2.17 12.60
C ALA A 161 -9.89 -3.09 13.24
N TYR A 162 -8.65 -3.01 12.75
CA TYR A 162 -7.47 -3.68 13.27
C TYR A 162 -6.50 -2.62 13.74
N TYR A 163 -5.93 -2.80 14.92
CA TYR A 163 -5.03 -1.81 15.52
C TYR A 163 -4.06 -2.46 16.50
N ASN A 164 -2.92 -1.81 16.72
CA ASN A 164 -2.03 -2.17 17.80
C ASN A 164 -2.58 -1.63 19.13
N ALA A 165 -2.44 -2.40 20.22
CA ALA A 165 -2.86 -1.98 21.55
C ALA A 165 -1.86 -2.43 22.60
N LEU A 166 -1.64 -1.60 23.60
CA LEU A 166 -0.81 -1.93 24.75
C LEU A 166 -1.65 -2.64 25.83
N VAL A 167 -1.34 -3.90 26.10
CA VAL A 167 -2.03 -4.71 27.09
C VAL A 167 -1.03 -5.28 28.09
N ASN A 168 -1.10 -4.85 29.34
CA ASN A 168 -0.17 -5.26 30.41
C ASN A 168 1.31 -5.09 30.02
N GLY A 169 1.66 -3.98 29.38
CA GLY A 169 3.03 -3.65 28.96
C GLY A 169 3.51 -4.37 27.69
N ASN A 170 2.65 -5.13 27.04
CA ASN A 170 2.98 -5.80 25.77
C ASN A 170 2.08 -5.30 24.66
N THR A 171 2.63 -5.13 23.47
CA THR A 171 1.85 -4.78 22.28
C THR A 171 1.15 -5.99 21.71
N TRP A 172 -0.11 -5.80 21.37
CA TRP A 172 -0.99 -6.80 20.76
C TRP A 172 -1.70 -6.21 19.56
N ILE A 173 -1.91 -7.03 18.57
CA ILE A 173 -2.83 -6.69 17.49
C ILE A 173 -4.23 -7.07 17.94
N MET A 174 -5.11 -6.10 17.88
CA MET A 174 -6.51 -6.22 18.27
C MET A 174 -7.42 -6.04 17.07
N SER A 175 -8.63 -6.55 17.15
CA SER A 175 -9.70 -6.18 16.22
C SER A 175 -11.01 -5.91 16.91
N LYS A 176 -11.79 -5.02 16.31
CA LYS A 176 -13.13 -4.63 16.72
C LYS A 176 -14.01 -4.46 15.49
N THR A 177 -15.32 -4.66 15.61
CA THR A 177 -16.22 -4.25 14.52
C THR A 177 -16.11 -2.75 14.31
N SER A 178 -16.15 -2.33 13.05
CA SER A 178 -15.92 -0.93 12.64
C SER A 178 -17.02 0.03 13.10
N ASN A 179 -18.16 -0.48 13.55
CA ASN A 179 -19.23 0.29 14.19
C ASN A 179 -19.13 0.33 15.73
N GLY A 180 -18.07 -0.22 16.31
CA GLY A 180 -17.87 -0.25 17.75
C GLY A 180 -18.65 -1.32 18.51
N ALA A 181 -19.51 -2.09 17.86
CA ALA A 181 -20.28 -3.14 18.51
C ALA A 181 -19.43 -4.37 18.87
N GLY A 182 -19.93 -5.16 19.81
CA GLY A 182 -19.31 -6.42 20.23
C GLY A 182 -18.01 -6.26 21.03
N ALA A 183 -17.38 -7.38 21.35
CA ALA A 183 -16.15 -7.42 22.13
C ALA A 183 -14.91 -7.19 21.24
N VAL A 184 -13.87 -6.65 21.85
CA VAL A 184 -12.53 -6.59 21.25
C VAL A 184 -11.93 -8.00 21.22
N GLN A 185 -11.31 -8.36 20.11
CA GLN A 185 -10.67 -9.66 19.91
C GLN A 185 -9.15 -9.48 19.81
N ARG A 186 -8.40 -10.34 20.51
CA ARG A 186 -6.96 -10.45 20.33
C ARG A 186 -6.64 -11.27 19.08
N ILE A 187 -5.76 -10.75 18.24
CA ILE A 187 -5.32 -11.39 17.00
C ILE A 187 -3.96 -12.05 17.17
N ALA A 188 -2.95 -11.28 17.58
CA ALA A 188 -1.58 -11.75 17.74
C ALA A 188 -0.81 -10.86 18.71
N ALA A 189 0.23 -11.40 19.35
CA ALA A 189 1.19 -10.62 20.11
C ALA A 189 2.19 -9.96 19.16
N GLY A 190 2.54 -8.70 19.42
CA GLY A 190 3.41 -7.87 18.62
C GLY A 190 2.68 -6.72 17.96
N ALA A 191 3.39 -5.95 17.12
CA ALA A 191 2.89 -4.80 16.41
C ALA A 191 2.86 -5.03 14.89
N VAL A 192 1.89 -4.44 14.21
CA VAL A 192 1.96 -4.21 12.76
C VAL A 192 2.62 -2.85 12.54
N GLU A 193 3.71 -2.85 11.80
CA GLU A 193 4.46 -1.65 11.46
C GLU A 193 4.18 -1.25 10.00
N GLY A 194 2.91 -0.99 9.68
CA GLY A 194 2.49 -0.48 8.38
C GLY A 194 2.47 -1.50 7.23
N ARG A 195 2.58 -2.81 7.51
CA ARG A 195 2.62 -3.84 6.47
C ARG A 195 1.50 -4.87 6.61
N TYR A 196 0.60 -4.81 5.66
CA TYR A 196 -0.52 -5.74 5.57
C TYR A 196 -0.92 -5.95 4.11
N PHE A 197 -1.64 -7.04 3.86
CA PHE A 197 -2.20 -7.34 2.54
C PHE A 197 -3.63 -7.85 2.70
N THR A 198 -4.51 -7.37 1.85
CA THR A 198 -5.89 -7.82 1.82
C THR A 198 -6.11 -8.81 0.69
N ASN A 199 -6.69 -9.96 0.98
CA ASN A 199 -7.14 -10.92 -0.05
C ASN A 199 -8.65 -11.07 0.03
N GLN A 200 -9.34 -10.25 -0.74
CA GLN A 200 -10.81 -10.22 -0.74
C GLN A 200 -11.44 -11.52 -1.24
N ALA A 201 -10.84 -12.16 -2.24
CA ALA A 201 -11.36 -13.40 -2.81
C ALA A 201 -11.36 -14.55 -1.80
N LYS A 202 -10.43 -14.53 -0.83
CA LYS A 202 -10.33 -15.54 0.23
C LYS A 202 -10.90 -15.09 1.56
N ASN A 203 -11.46 -13.90 1.66
CA ASN A 203 -11.86 -13.29 2.93
C ASN A 203 -10.72 -13.28 3.97
N GLU A 204 -9.49 -13.02 3.53
CA GLU A 204 -8.29 -13.04 4.36
C GLU A 204 -7.60 -11.67 4.39
N LEU A 205 -7.19 -11.27 5.58
CA LEU A 205 -6.21 -10.23 5.81
C LEU A 205 -4.89 -10.89 6.20
N GLN A 206 -3.78 -10.42 5.66
CA GLN A 206 -2.47 -10.82 6.15
C GLN A 206 -1.80 -9.64 6.82
N LEU A 207 -1.34 -9.91 8.02
CA LEU A 207 -0.64 -8.97 8.86
C LEU A 207 0.80 -9.44 9.03
N MET A 208 1.73 -8.55 8.80
CA MET A 208 3.12 -8.75 9.15
C MET A 208 3.34 -8.18 10.54
N VAL A 209 3.62 -9.06 11.48
CA VAL A 209 3.67 -8.75 12.89
C VAL A 209 5.11 -8.81 13.36
N ASN A 210 5.65 -7.68 13.77
CA ASN A 210 6.88 -7.65 14.56
C ASN A 210 6.55 -8.11 15.98
N THR A 211 7.11 -9.22 16.41
CA THR A 211 6.87 -9.79 17.75
C THR A 211 7.74 -9.13 18.83
N ASP A 212 8.66 -8.25 18.41
CA ASP A 212 9.53 -7.51 19.31
C ASP A 212 9.71 -6.05 18.80
N PRO A 213 8.65 -5.24 18.88
CA PRO A 213 8.65 -3.89 18.32
C PRO A 213 9.55 -2.88 19.07
N TYR A 214 9.99 -3.25 20.28
CA TYR A 214 10.87 -2.39 21.10
C TYR A 214 12.36 -2.68 20.88
N GLU A 215 12.71 -3.79 20.22
CA GLU A 215 14.08 -4.03 19.77
C GLU A 215 14.42 -3.14 18.58
N GLU A 216 15.69 -2.78 18.46
CA GLU A 216 16.16 -1.91 17.39
C GLU A 216 15.76 -2.47 16.01
N PHE A 217 15.58 -1.57 15.06
CA PHE A 217 15.15 -1.74 13.66
C PHE A 217 15.83 -2.92 12.89
N TYR A 218 16.81 -3.56 13.49
CA TYR A 218 17.60 -4.66 12.92
C TYR A 218 17.38 -6.01 13.59
N SER A 219 16.35 -6.14 14.43
CA SER A 219 16.05 -7.42 15.07
C SER A 219 15.86 -8.52 14.02
N THR A 220 16.68 -9.53 14.11
CA THR A 220 16.61 -10.70 13.25
C THR A 220 15.54 -11.67 13.78
N ASN A 221 14.79 -12.29 12.88
CA ASN A 221 13.78 -13.29 13.23
C ASN A 221 12.60 -12.80 14.08
N ALA A 222 12.26 -11.51 14.02
CA ALA A 222 11.17 -10.94 14.80
C ALA A 222 9.82 -10.97 14.08
N VAL A 223 9.77 -11.10 12.76
CA VAL A 223 8.54 -10.96 11.98
C VAL A 223 7.84 -12.31 11.79
N VAL A 224 6.59 -12.36 12.20
CA VAL A 224 5.66 -13.47 11.93
C VAL A 224 4.51 -12.96 11.07
N MET A 225 4.22 -13.69 10.01
CA MET A 225 3.07 -13.40 9.16
C MET A 225 1.84 -14.16 9.66
N TYR A 226 0.74 -13.44 9.85
CA TYR A 226 -0.55 -13.99 10.23
C TYR A 226 -1.57 -13.84 9.11
N LYS A 227 -2.34 -14.87 8.86
CA LYS A 227 -3.58 -14.81 8.09
C LYS A 227 -4.74 -14.65 9.06
N VAL A 228 -5.56 -13.63 8.83
CA VAL A 228 -6.76 -13.35 9.62
C VAL A 228 -7.97 -13.53 8.74
N ASN A 229 -8.87 -14.40 9.14
CA ASN A 229 -10.16 -14.56 8.45
C ASN A 229 -11.08 -13.40 8.85
N TYR A 230 -11.58 -12.64 7.87
CA TYR A 230 -12.44 -11.48 8.12
C TYR A 230 -13.72 -11.82 8.91
N ASN A 231 -14.36 -12.94 8.57
CA ASN A 231 -15.66 -13.28 9.15
C ASN A 231 -15.55 -13.70 10.61
N THR A 232 -14.49 -14.45 10.93
CA THR A 232 -14.33 -15.04 12.29
C THR A 232 -13.35 -14.25 13.16
N GLY A 233 -12.51 -13.39 12.57
CA GLY A 233 -11.41 -12.72 13.25
C GLY A 233 -10.29 -13.70 13.70
N LYS A 234 -10.36 -14.96 13.29
CA LYS A 234 -9.37 -15.96 13.70
C LYS A 234 -8.06 -15.75 12.93
N ALA A 235 -6.97 -15.64 13.67
CA ALA A 235 -5.63 -15.55 13.13
C ALA A 235 -4.92 -16.92 13.11
N THR A 236 -4.12 -17.13 12.08
CA THR A 236 -3.27 -18.31 11.93
C THR A 236 -1.89 -17.88 11.48
N ALA A 237 -0.85 -18.23 12.23
CA ALA A 237 0.53 -17.95 11.83
C ALA A 237 0.90 -18.76 10.60
N VAL A 238 1.47 -18.10 9.59
CA VAL A 238 1.90 -18.74 8.33
C VAL A 238 3.28 -19.37 8.49
N ASN A 239 4.16 -18.72 9.24
CA ASN A 239 5.56 -19.12 9.43
C ASN A 239 5.98 -19.22 10.91
N PRO A 240 5.27 -19.96 11.77
CA PRO A 240 5.51 -19.94 13.21
C PRO A 240 6.90 -20.41 13.62
N LYS A 241 7.59 -21.19 12.77
CA LYS A 241 8.93 -21.72 13.02
C LYS A 241 10.06 -21.03 12.25
N ALA A 242 9.71 -20.23 11.26
CA ALA A 242 10.66 -19.50 10.42
C ALA A 242 10.34 -18.00 10.48
N LYS A 243 10.68 -17.38 11.60
CA LYS A 243 10.53 -15.94 11.75
C LYS A 243 11.37 -15.23 10.70
N LEU A 244 10.85 -14.15 10.17
CA LEU A 244 11.52 -13.33 9.17
C LEU A 244 12.21 -12.17 9.87
N ASP A 245 13.29 -11.68 9.30
CA ASP A 245 13.91 -10.44 9.75
C ASP A 245 12.98 -9.26 9.44
N VAL A 246 12.99 -8.23 10.26
CA VAL A 246 12.21 -7.01 10.02
C VAL A 246 12.54 -6.42 8.64
N ASN A 247 13.79 -6.48 8.23
CA ASN A 247 14.24 -6.04 6.90
C ASN A 247 13.88 -7.00 5.76
N ALA A 248 13.51 -8.25 6.05
CA ALA A 248 13.12 -9.24 5.03
C ALA A 248 11.83 -8.87 4.29
N VAL A 249 11.14 -7.86 4.75
CA VAL A 249 9.80 -7.48 4.34
C VAL A 249 9.79 -6.28 3.41
N TYR A 250 10.94 -5.83 3.02
CA TYR A 250 11.12 -4.57 2.33
C TYR A 250 10.55 -4.56 0.91
N SER A 251 10.65 -5.66 0.20
CA SER A 251 9.95 -5.86 -1.06
C SER A 251 9.24 -7.20 -0.98
N GLY A 252 7.96 -7.18 -1.04
CA GLY A 252 7.17 -8.38 -0.97
C GLY A 252 5.94 -8.22 -1.82
N GLY A 253 5.48 -9.32 -2.35
CA GLY A 253 4.25 -9.38 -3.08
C GLY A 253 3.52 -10.66 -2.72
N TRP A 254 2.28 -10.71 -3.08
CA TRP A 254 1.38 -11.74 -2.71
C TRP A 254 0.76 -12.42 -3.92
N GLY A 255 0.74 -13.73 -3.90
CA GLY A 255 -0.13 -14.57 -4.72
C GLY A 255 -0.96 -15.49 -3.83
N ASN A 256 -1.97 -16.14 -4.37
CA ASN A 256 -2.95 -16.92 -3.61
C ASN A 256 -2.38 -17.93 -2.61
N ASN A 257 -1.19 -18.46 -2.84
CA ASN A 257 -0.54 -19.43 -1.95
C ASN A 257 0.98 -19.18 -1.85
N LEU A 258 1.43 -18.03 -2.34
CA LEU A 258 2.83 -17.69 -2.45
C LEU A 258 3.04 -16.30 -1.86
N TYR A 259 3.80 -16.23 -0.80
CA TYR A 259 4.31 -14.99 -0.26
C TYR A 259 5.78 -14.87 -0.64
N VAL A 260 6.16 -13.76 -1.24
CA VAL A 260 7.54 -13.48 -1.63
C VAL A 260 8.10 -12.31 -0.84
N TYR A 261 9.37 -12.38 -0.52
CA TYR A 261 10.04 -11.35 0.26
C TYR A 261 11.53 -11.29 -0.07
N ASN A 262 12.13 -10.16 0.23
CA ASN A 262 13.56 -9.96 0.14
C ASN A 262 14.22 -10.03 1.53
N LYS A 263 15.44 -10.53 1.60
CA LYS A 263 16.22 -10.61 2.83
C LYS A 263 17.66 -10.16 2.56
N GLY A 264 18.28 -9.49 3.54
CA GLY A 264 19.68 -9.09 3.47
C GLY A 264 19.94 -7.78 2.73
N ILE A 265 18.90 -7.01 2.42
CA ILE A 265 19.03 -5.62 2.02
C ILE A 265 19.23 -4.81 3.29
N VAL A 266 20.33 -4.07 3.37
CA VAL A 266 20.67 -3.25 4.54
C VAL A 266 20.93 -1.82 4.10
N LEU A 267 20.74 -0.85 5.00
CA LEU A 267 21.16 0.51 4.79
C LEU A 267 22.69 0.59 4.97
N ASP A 268 23.35 1.26 4.07
CA ASP A 268 24.77 1.59 4.22
C ASP A 268 24.99 2.82 5.11
N SER A 269 26.25 3.25 5.26
CA SER A 269 26.61 4.41 6.07
C SER A 269 25.97 5.72 5.60
N ASN A 270 25.58 5.81 4.33
CA ASN A 270 24.91 6.97 3.73
C ASN A 270 23.38 6.89 3.81
N LYS A 271 22.84 5.85 4.45
CA LYS A 271 21.42 5.50 4.49
C LYS A 271 20.84 5.09 3.13
N ASP A 272 21.68 4.70 2.18
CA ASP A 272 21.27 4.11 0.91
C ASP A 272 21.10 2.59 1.03
N TYR A 273 20.17 2.04 0.26
CA TYR A 273 19.95 0.59 0.26
C TYR A 273 21.05 -0.17 -0.45
N ASN A 274 21.76 -1.00 0.31
CA ASN A 274 22.77 -1.90 -0.21
C ASN A 274 22.13 -3.23 -0.63
N TYR A 275 21.97 -3.42 -1.92
CA TYR A 275 21.37 -4.62 -2.51
C TYR A 275 22.36 -5.77 -2.73
N ALA A 276 23.64 -5.59 -2.46
CA ALA A 276 24.66 -6.58 -2.76
C ALA A 276 24.46 -7.93 -2.05
N LYS A 277 23.80 -7.92 -0.90
CA LYS A 277 23.45 -9.13 -0.13
C LYS A 277 21.97 -9.51 -0.20
N GLY A 278 21.15 -8.75 -0.92
CA GLY A 278 19.72 -9.02 -1.05
C GLY A 278 19.48 -10.40 -1.69
N LYS A 279 18.57 -11.19 -1.12
CA LYS A 279 18.15 -12.49 -1.65
C LYS A 279 16.63 -12.56 -1.63
N ALA A 280 16.03 -13.05 -2.72
CA ALA A 280 14.59 -13.24 -2.80
C ALA A 280 14.19 -14.66 -2.39
N PHE A 281 13.16 -14.72 -1.59
CA PHE A 281 12.59 -15.97 -1.09
C PHE A 281 11.09 -16.02 -1.33
N ALA A 282 10.58 -17.23 -1.43
CA ALA A 282 9.16 -17.51 -1.31
C ALA A 282 8.90 -18.30 -0.02
N LEU A 283 7.84 -17.93 0.68
CA LEU A 283 7.27 -18.73 1.75
C LEU A 283 6.12 -19.55 1.15
N THR A 284 6.28 -20.86 1.14
CA THR A 284 5.28 -21.77 0.55
C THR A 284 4.19 -22.14 1.57
N THR A 285 3.11 -22.74 1.11
CA THR A 285 2.00 -23.21 1.97
C THR A 285 2.43 -24.21 3.04
N SER A 286 3.56 -24.88 2.84
CA SER A 286 4.16 -25.78 3.84
C SER A 286 5.07 -25.07 4.84
N ALA A 287 5.02 -23.74 4.89
CA ALA A 287 5.86 -22.88 5.74
C ALA A 287 7.37 -23.08 5.55
N LYS A 288 7.78 -23.54 4.36
CA LYS A 288 9.19 -23.65 3.98
C LYS A 288 9.62 -22.44 3.18
N THR A 289 10.82 -21.96 3.47
CA THR A 289 11.47 -20.91 2.70
C THR A 289 12.13 -21.52 1.46
N LEU A 290 11.84 -20.93 0.31
CA LEU A 290 12.44 -21.32 -0.97
C LEU A 290 13.20 -20.13 -1.52
N GLN A 291 14.52 -20.26 -1.73
CA GLN A 291 15.29 -19.23 -2.41
C GLN A 291 14.91 -19.20 -3.90
N LEU A 292 14.55 -18.02 -4.39
CA LEU A 292 14.03 -17.84 -5.75
C LEU A 292 15.11 -17.57 -6.78
N HIS A 293 16.25 -16.99 -6.36
CA HIS A 293 17.32 -16.61 -7.24
C HIS A 293 18.68 -16.77 -6.56
N ASN A 294 19.70 -17.16 -7.32
CA ASN A 294 21.06 -17.39 -6.79
C ASN A 294 21.89 -16.10 -6.70
N LYS A 295 21.59 -15.10 -7.51
CA LYS A 295 22.21 -13.77 -7.46
C LYS A 295 21.56 -12.89 -6.41
N SER A 296 22.15 -11.73 -6.17
CA SER A 296 21.54 -10.68 -5.37
C SER A 296 20.32 -10.10 -6.05
N VAL A 297 19.29 -9.78 -5.26
CA VAL A 297 17.98 -9.32 -5.73
C VAL A 297 17.66 -7.98 -5.05
N ARG A 298 17.19 -7.03 -5.84
CA ARG A 298 16.74 -5.70 -5.39
C ARG A 298 15.26 -5.72 -5.03
N GLU A 299 14.46 -6.25 -5.93
CA GLU A 299 13.01 -6.21 -5.86
C GLU A 299 12.42 -7.57 -6.17
N VAL A 300 11.28 -7.89 -5.56
CA VAL A 300 10.53 -9.11 -5.83
C VAL A 300 9.03 -8.84 -5.69
N SER A 301 8.24 -9.37 -6.61
CA SER A 301 6.78 -9.26 -6.57
C SER A 301 6.14 -10.57 -6.99
N ALA A 302 5.02 -10.93 -6.37
CA ALA A 302 4.24 -12.09 -6.78
C ALA A 302 3.44 -11.78 -8.06
N LEU A 303 3.22 -12.79 -8.90
CA LEU A 303 2.42 -12.70 -10.11
C LEU A 303 1.57 -13.97 -10.26
N GLY A 304 0.26 -13.81 -10.32
CA GLY A 304 -0.67 -14.93 -10.33
C GLY A 304 -0.64 -15.73 -9.03
N THR A 305 -0.79 -17.03 -9.15
CA THR A 305 -0.86 -17.95 -8.00
C THR A 305 0.47 -18.68 -7.72
N ASP A 306 1.35 -18.69 -8.70
CA ASP A 306 2.54 -19.56 -8.72
C ASP A 306 3.77 -18.89 -9.32
N LYS A 307 3.69 -17.61 -9.68
CA LYS A 307 4.79 -16.91 -10.35
C LYS A 307 5.32 -15.75 -9.55
N VAL A 308 6.54 -15.40 -9.84
CA VAL A 308 7.28 -14.30 -9.21
C VAL A 308 8.02 -13.53 -10.28
N VAL A 309 7.97 -12.22 -10.21
CA VAL A 309 8.84 -11.31 -10.96
C VAL A 309 9.87 -10.73 -10.00
N LEU A 310 11.11 -10.69 -10.39
CA LEU A 310 12.19 -10.14 -9.58
C LEU A 310 13.18 -9.32 -10.42
N ILE A 311 13.85 -8.39 -9.77
CA ILE A 311 14.93 -7.58 -10.33
C ILE A 311 16.21 -7.92 -9.58
N ASP A 312 17.25 -8.33 -10.29
CA ASP A 312 18.54 -8.63 -9.68
C ASP A 312 19.37 -7.34 -9.42
N ALA A 313 20.50 -7.48 -8.74
CA ALA A 313 21.40 -6.37 -8.45
C ALA A 313 21.98 -5.72 -9.71
N ASP A 314 22.05 -6.46 -10.83
CA ASP A 314 22.48 -5.98 -12.14
C ASP A 314 21.35 -5.25 -12.89
N LYS A 315 20.22 -4.96 -12.25
CA LYS A 315 19.03 -4.33 -12.82
C LYS A 315 18.42 -5.09 -14.00
N LYS A 316 18.46 -6.43 -13.95
CA LYS A 316 17.82 -7.32 -14.93
C LYS A 316 16.56 -7.95 -14.33
N ALA A 317 15.51 -8.05 -15.13
CA ALA A 317 14.25 -8.63 -14.71
C ALA A 317 14.13 -10.12 -15.07
N TYR A 318 13.64 -10.89 -14.14
CA TYR A 318 13.40 -12.33 -14.29
C TYR A 318 12.01 -12.71 -13.82
N ALA A 319 11.46 -13.75 -14.44
CA ALA A 319 10.26 -14.42 -13.92
C ALA A 319 10.60 -15.83 -13.46
N LYS A 320 9.98 -16.26 -12.37
CA LYS A 320 10.12 -17.62 -11.82
C LYS A 320 8.74 -18.24 -11.67
N THR A 321 8.64 -19.54 -11.94
CA THR A 321 7.46 -20.33 -11.58
C THR A 321 7.79 -21.20 -10.38
N VAL A 322 6.93 -21.19 -9.39
CA VAL A 322 7.09 -21.94 -8.14
C VAL A 322 5.99 -23.00 -8.08
N SER A 323 6.37 -24.26 -7.85
CA SER A 323 5.41 -25.34 -7.61
C SER A 323 5.85 -26.13 -6.38
N GLY A 324 4.97 -26.16 -5.37
CA GLY A 324 5.32 -26.73 -4.07
C GLY A 324 6.54 -26.00 -3.47
N ASN A 325 7.61 -26.74 -3.24
CA ASN A 325 8.86 -26.22 -2.65
C ASN A 325 10.01 -26.12 -3.67
N LYS A 326 9.70 -25.91 -4.94
CA LYS A 326 10.71 -25.84 -6.02
C LYS A 326 10.43 -24.70 -6.98
N VAL A 327 11.50 -24.08 -7.49
CA VAL A 327 11.45 -23.26 -8.69
C VAL A 327 11.48 -24.22 -9.88
N THR A 328 10.39 -24.28 -10.63
CA THR A 328 10.22 -25.21 -11.76
C THR A 328 10.60 -24.59 -13.10
N LYS A 329 10.51 -23.27 -13.22
CA LYS A 329 10.87 -22.53 -14.42
C LYS A 329 11.53 -21.20 -14.06
N SER A 330 12.53 -20.82 -14.84
CA SER A 330 13.19 -19.51 -14.75
C SER A 330 13.29 -18.91 -16.16
N ALA A 331 12.81 -17.70 -16.34
CA ALA A 331 12.88 -16.97 -17.59
C ALA A 331 13.52 -15.61 -17.38
N ASN A 332 14.44 -15.21 -18.25
CA ASN A 332 14.89 -13.84 -18.38
C ASN A 332 13.81 -13.08 -19.16
N LEU A 333 13.35 -11.95 -18.65
CA LEU A 333 12.35 -11.11 -19.32
C LEU A 333 12.97 -10.20 -20.40
N ASN A 334 14.29 -10.28 -20.58
CA ASN A 334 15.05 -9.45 -21.53
C ASN A 334 14.90 -7.94 -21.32
N LEU A 335 14.67 -7.56 -20.08
CA LEU A 335 14.62 -6.16 -19.64
C LEU A 335 15.89 -5.84 -18.86
N ASN A 336 16.52 -4.73 -19.18
CA ASN A 336 17.72 -4.21 -18.53
C ASN A 336 17.46 -2.81 -17.96
N ASN A 337 18.33 -2.38 -17.05
CA ASN A 337 18.22 -1.10 -16.35
C ASN A 337 16.86 -0.93 -15.64
N VAL A 338 16.33 -2.01 -15.13
CA VAL A 338 15.06 -2.04 -14.40
C VAL A 338 15.30 -1.53 -13.00
N THR A 339 14.41 -0.66 -12.54
CA THR A 339 14.56 -0.01 -11.23
C THR A 339 13.49 -0.41 -10.23
N TYR A 340 12.30 -0.79 -10.70
CA TYR A 340 11.18 -1.06 -9.83
C TYR A 340 10.23 -2.10 -10.42
N VAL A 341 9.61 -2.91 -9.56
CA VAL A 341 8.50 -3.81 -9.90
C VAL A 341 7.36 -3.66 -8.90
N ALA A 342 6.16 -3.51 -9.40
CA ALA A 342 4.93 -3.54 -8.61
C ALA A 342 3.93 -4.49 -9.25
N ASN A 343 2.98 -5.00 -8.48
CA ASN A 343 1.93 -5.87 -8.99
C ASN A 343 0.56 -5.22 -8.91
N GLN A 344 -0.25 -5.49 -9.90
CA GLN A 344 -1.68 -5.21 -9.86
C GLN A 344 -2.41 -6.40 -9.23
N LEU A 345 -3.22 -6.12 -8.22
CA LEU A 345 -4.11 -7.10 -7.60
C LEU A 345 -5.52 -6.93 -8.16
N THR A 346 -6.14 -8.01 -8.55
CA THR A 346 -7.57 -8.05 -8.86
C THR A 346 -8.21 -9.07 -7.95
N ASN A 347 -9.13 -8.64 -7.10
CA ASN A 347 -9.74 -9.49 -6.06
C ASN A 347 -8.70 -10.23 -5.20
N GLY A 348 -7.59 -9.57 -4.87
CA GLY A 348 -6.51 -10.14 -4.07
C GLY A 348 -5.63 -11.16 -4.80
N THR A 349 -5.72 -11.25 -6.12
CA THR A 349 -4.82 -12.05 -6.95
C THR A 349 -4.01 -11.13 -7.85
N SER A 350 -2.69 -11.27 -7.86
CA SER A 350 -1.85 -10.51 -8.77
C SER A 350 -2.10 -10.93 -10.22
N THR A 351 -2.62 -10.04 -11.03
CA THR A 351 -2.97 -10.29 -12.45
C THR A 351 -1.91 -9.80 -13.41
N ALA A 352 -1.18 -8.77 -13.02
CA ALA A 352 -0.06 -8.20 -13.77
C ALA A 352 1.04 -7.72 -12.83
N ALA A 353 2.28 -7.71 -13.31
CA ALA A 353 3.39 -6.99 -12.72
C ALA A 353 3.79 -5.85 -13.65
N TYR A 354 3.97 -4.66 -13.11
CA TYR A 354 4.47 -3.51 -13.83
C TYR A 354 5.94 -3.29 -13.50
N ILE A 355 6.73 -3.07 -14.52
CA ILE A 355 8.18 -2.95 -14.42
C ILE A 355 8.58 -1.60 -15.00
N SER A 356 9.37 -0.86 -14.26
CA SER A 356 9.93 0.41 -14.69
C SER A 356 11.42 0.32 -15.00
N GLY A 357 11.87 1.02 -16.01
CA GLY A 357 13.28 1.09 -16.40
C GLY A 357 13.54 2.30 -17.31
N ASN A 358 14.80 2.54 -17.65
CA ASN A 358 15.21 3.72 -18.43
C ASN A 358 14.56 3.82 -19.81
N ASN A 359 14.01 2.73 -20.33
CA ASN A 359 13.40 2.67 -21.65
C ASN A 359 11.87 2.68 -21.61
N GLY A 360 11.27 3.07 -20.48
CA GLY A 360 9.83 3.18 -20.30
C GLY A 360 9.24 2.20 -19.28
N LEU A 361 7.93 2.04 -19.37
CA LEU A 361 7.13 1.18 -18.50
C LEU A 361 6.68 -0.06 -19.28
N TYR A 362 6.64 -1.19 -18.57
CA TYR A 362 6.29 -2.51 -19.10
C TYR A 362 5.28 -3.19 -18.20
N SER A 363 4.45 -4.06 -18.76
CA SER A 363 3.64 -5.01 -18.02
C SER A 363 4.11 -6.45 -18.29
N VAL A 364 3.96 -7.31 -17.29
CA VAL A 364 4.15 -8.75 -17.39
C VAL A 364 2.89 -9.43 -16.90
N ASN A 365 2.23 -10.18 -17.74
CA ASN A 365 1.01 -10.91 -17.36
C ASN A 365 1.32 -12.30 -16.78
N THR A 366 0.30 -12.99 -16.31
CA THR A 366 0.44 -14.34 -15.72
C THR A 366 0.91 -15.41 -16.72
N ALA A 367 0.86 -15.16 -18.02
CA ALA A 367 1.48 -16.02 -19.04
C ALA A 367 2.97 -15.69 -19.26
N LEU A 368 3.52 -14.75 -18.50
CA LEU A 368 4.89 -14.21 -18.61
C LEU A 368 5.15 -13.48 -19.93
N LYS A 369 4.11 -13.02 -20.59
CA LYS A 369 4.25 -12.14 -21.76
C LYS A 369 4.59 -10.74 -21.27
N VAL A 370 5.70 -10.20 -21.77
CA VAL A 370 6.13 -8.81 -21.57
C VAL A 370 5.49 -7.94 -22.64
N THR A 371 4.88 -6.84 -22.23
CA THR A 371 4.32 -5.84 -23.12
C THR A 371 4.90 -4.47 -22.76
N LYS A 372 5.46 -3.75 -23.71
CA LYS A 372 5.87 -2.37 -23.50
C LYS A 372 4.61 -1.49 -23.47
N LEU A 373 4.40 -0.77 -22.38
CA LEU A 373 3.26 0.12 -22.20
C LEU A 373 3.52 1.49 -22.81
N THR A 374 4.69 2.03 -22.51
CA THR A 374 5.13 3.32 -23.06
C THR A 374 6.65 3.37 -23.13
N GLY A 375 7.16 4.17 -24.07
CA GLY A 375 8.57 4.57 -24.14
C GLY A 375 8.81 5.94 -23.57
N ASP A 376 7.81 6.55 -22.96
CA ASP A 376 7.91 7.86 -22.36
C ASP A 376 8.88 7.83 -21.16
N GLU A 377 9.50 8.94 -20.91
CA GLU A 377 10.18 9.17 -19.64
C GLU A 377 9.11 9.47 -18.59
N TRP A 378 9.12 8.72 -17.52
CA TRP A 378 8.15 8.84 -16.46
C TRP A 378 8.84 9.36 -15.19
N ASP A 379 8.12 10.12 -14.40
CA ASP A 379 8.56 10.61 -13.10
C ASP A 379 7.94 9.79 -11.96
N ALA A 380 6.63 9.69 -11.95
CA ALA A 380 5.90 8.87 -10.98
C ALA A 380 4.85 8.01 -11.68
N PHE A 381 4.43 6.93 -11.03
CA PHE A 381 3.29 6.14 -11.49
C PHE A 381 2.45 5.60 -10.32
N HIS A 382 1.18 5.37 -10.59
CA HIS A 382 0.21 4.84 -9.65
C HIS A 382 -0.54 3.67 -10.27
N ILE A 383 -0.71 2.60 -9.49
CA ILE A 383 -1.48 1.42 -9.87
C ILE A 383 -2.73 1.38 -9.02
N ARG A 384 -3.85 1.12 -9.68
CA ARG A 384 -5.11 0.90 -9.00
C ARG A 384 -5.63 -0.51 -9.33
N ASP A 385 -6.04 -1.25 -8.30
CA ASP A 385 -6.36 -2.68 -8.42
C ASP A 385 -7.60 -2.99 -9.26
N ASP A 386 -8.53 -2.04 -9.36
CA ASP A 386 -9.79 -2.20 -10.08
C ASP A 386 -9.76 -1.61 -11.51
N VAL A 387 -8.68 -0.97 -11.92
CA VAL A 387 -8.49 -0.42 -13.27
C VAL A 387 -7.32 -1.13 -13.95
N ALA A 388 -7.59 -1.76 -15.09
CA ALA A 388 -6.57 -2.47 -15.86
C ALA A 388 -5.59 -1.47 -16.52
N GLY A 389 -4.44 -1.26 -15.90
CA GLY A 389 -3.42 -0.34 -16.38
C GLY A 389 -2.75 0.43 -15.26
N LEU A 390 -2.04 1.48 -15.64
CA LEU A 390 -1.39 2.37 -14.69
C LEU A 390 -1.56 3.84 -15.10
N PHE A 391 -1.54 4.69 -14.11
CA PHE A 391 -1.42 6.14 -14.25
C PHE A 391 0.04 6.53 -14.09
N TYR A 392 0.53 7.47 -14.88
CA TYR A 392 1.91 7.94 -14.78
C TYR A 392 2.05 9.40 -15.20
N ILE A 393 3.05 10.06 -14.65
CA ILE A 393 3.45 11.41 -15.01
C ILE A 393 4.51 11.30 -16.12
N ASN A 394 4.28 11.94 -17.26
CA ASN A 394 5.21 11.93 -18.38
C ASN A 394 6.19 13.11 -18.28
N ALA A 395 7.43 12.82 -17.88
CA ALA A 395 8.47 13.85 -17.70
C ALA A 395 8.85 14.62 -18.95
N LYS A 396 8.61 14.04 -20.14
CA LYS A 396 8.90 14.70 -21.44
C LYS A 396 7.74 15.48 -22.02
N ASP A 397 6.55 15.30 -21.49
CA ASP A 397 5.36 15.98 -21.97
C ASP A 397 4.81 16.91 -20.89
N GLN A 398 5.62 17.87 -20.47
CA GLN A 398 5.25 18.89 -19.48
C GLN A 398 4.69 18.30 -18.18
N PHE A 399 5.17 17.13 -17.79
CA PHE A 399 4.72 16.41 -16.57
C PHE A 399 3.19 16.21 -16.52
N ARG A 400 2.55 16.01 -17.65
CA ARG A 400 1.11 15.72 -17.70
C ARG A 400 0.80 14.30 -17.24
N LEU A 401 -0.40 14.12 -16.69
CA LEU A 401 -0.91 12.82 -16.27
C LEU A 401 -1.37 12.00 -17.47
N TYR A 402 -0.96 10.76 -17.50
CA TYR A 402 -1.35 9.76 -18.49
C TYR A 402 -1.93 8.53 -17.85
N HIS A 403 -2.81 7.86 -18.55
CA HIS A 403 -3.21 6.47 -18.29
C HIS A 403 -2.82 5.60 -19.48
N VAL A 404 -2.39 4.37 -19.22
CA VAL A 404 -2.14 3.35 -20.23
C VAL A 404 -2.64 1.99 -19.74
N GLN A 405 -3.37 1.27 -20.61
CA GLN A 405 -3.89 -0.05 -20.28
C GLN A 405 -2.78 -1.11 -20.19
N THR A 406 -3.02 -2.17 -19.46
CA THR A 406 -2.07 -3.31 -19.27
C THR A 406 -1.57 -3.92 -20.58
N GLY A 407 -2.37 -3.83 -21.64
CA GLY A 407 -2.00 -4.30 -22.99
C GLY A 407 -1.14 -3.33 -23.81
N GLY A 408 -0.80 -2.16 -23.28
CA GLY A 408 -0.05 -1.11 -23.99
C GLY A 408 -0.89 -0.31 -24.99
N THR A 409 -2.21 -0.46 -24.93
CA THR A 409 -3.17 0.28 -25.77
C THR A 409 -3.90 1.34 -24.95
N GLY A 410 -4.65 2.21 -25.60
CA GLY A 410 -5.49 3.18 -24.92
C GLY A 410 -4.70 4.23 -24.12
N LYS A 411 -3.45 4.53 -24.51
CA LYS A 411 -2.70 5.64 -23.91
C LYS A 411 -3.50 6.92 -24.06
N LYS A 412 -3.78 7.57 -22.95
CA LYS A 412 -4.61 8.76 -22.91
C LYS A 412 -4.02 9.81 -21.98
N VAL A 413 -4.03 11.06 -22.42
CA VAL A 413 -3.76 12.22 -21.57
C VAL A 413 -4.96 12.43 -20.64
N MET A 414 -4.70 12.59 -19.36
CA MET A 414 -5.71 12.77 -18.33
C MET A 414 -5.76 14.19 -17.78
N SER A 415 -4.69 14.97 -17.99
CA SER A 415 -4.57 16.34 -17.49
C SER A 415 -3.88 17.22 -18.52
N ASP A 416 -4.34 18.45 -18.65
CA ASP A 416 -3.72 19.48 -19.50
C ASP A 416 -2.73 20.36 -18.73
N VAL A 417 -2.60 20.13 -17.41
CA VAL A 417 -1.69 20.88 -16.54
C VAL A 417 -0.49 20.03 -16.15
N PHE A 418 0.60 20.72 -15.79
CA PHE A 418 1.76 20.13 -15.14
C PHE A 418 1.35 19.48 -13.81
N LEU A 419 1.90 18.32 -13.49
CA LEU A 419 1.67 17.65 -12.22
C LEU A 419 2.95 17.55 -11.42
N ASP A 420 2.84 17.90 -10.14
CA ASP A 420 3.89 17.62 -9.16
C ASP A 420 3.78 16.19 -8.63
N ASN A 421 2.54 15.72 -8.40
CA ASN A 421 2.33 14.38 -7.86
C ASN A 421 0.90 13.85 -8.14
N ILE A 422 0.78 12.51 -8.21
CA ILE A 422 -0.51 11.80 -8.15
C ILE A 422 -0.77 11.44 -6.69
N LEU A 423 -1.80 12.03 -6.07
CA LEU A 423 -2.07 11.86 -4.66
C LEU A 423 -3.01 10.69 -4.37
N LEU A 424 -4.04 10.52 -5.16
CA LEU A 424 -5.08 9.52 -4.93
C LEU A 424 -5.81 9.17 -6.22
N VAL A 425 -6.10 7.88 -6.42
CA VAL A 425 -7.02 7.40 -7.46
C VAL A 425 -8.15 6.65 -6.78
N THR A 426 -9.39 7.13 -6.92
CA THR A 426 -10.57 6.57 -6.26
C THR A 426 -11.55 5.97 -7.26
N PRO A 427 -12.41 5.00 -6.86
CA PRO A 427 -13.64 4.70 -7.59
C PRO A 427 -14.55 5.93 -7.57
N TYR A 428 -15.35 6.04 -8.61
CA TYR A 428 -16.39 7.06 -8.71
C TYR A 428 -17.50 6.80 -7.70
#